data_5c5b0baf01481a8b2860c2a3ff00b9ea
#
_entry.id   5c5b0baf01481a8b2860c2a3ff00b9ea
#
_cell.length_a   1.000
_cell.length_b   1.000
_cell.length_c   1.000
_cell.angle_alpha   90.00
_cell.angle_beta   90.00
_cell.angle_gamma   90.00
#
_symmetry.space_group_name_H-M   'P 1'
#
loop_
_entity.id
_entity.type
_entity.pdbx_description
1 polymer ?
#
loop_
_entity_poly.entity_id
_entity_poly.type
_entity_poly.pdbx_seq_one_letter_code
_entity_poly.pdbx_strand_id
1 'polypeptide(L)'
;LKDKTKNYVLLYNCRKVFNEYCKLERMKNWSVYKDLLARHRRHPPFTSDLLNILNKKLTIVSTRNHFNLETGQLSLSHNIEDYDSHNVPGLNGNPYPDNNELAIYIHGVWTGQIAVKEQIDRTNLSLISNEYNIPVVGFSWDSTTAINPSGWTIAKSIANQNGPKLAKFLSDFRTNCPNHNIRIIAHSLGAKVVESALISLNNNETWKNNSAYNITSIHLIGAAISDRATSKNSQFGTAIDNTVTNFYNLYNPKDNLLRSAYIKTEKENPLGLFGLNKAEPFPSNYTERNVMLEIPPLKKASGIYKPFVDNTVSEWGNNHSGYIGFRGVNGKLKNDGAINVIVADWKTKNR
;
A
#
# COMPACT_ATOMS: atom_id res chain seq x y z
N LEU A 1 -39.12 -5.12 -25.63
CA LEU A 1 -39.19 -5.79 -24.32
C LEU A 1 -37.84 -6.29 -23.80
N LYS A 2 -36.95 -6.82 -24.66
CA LYS A 2 -35.60 -7.31 -24.26
C LYS A 2 -34.65 -6.20 -23.73
N ASP A 3 -34.85 -4.96 -24.11
CA ASP A 3 -33.97 -3.84 -23.72
C ASP A 3 -34.29 -3.28 -22.30
N LYS A 4 -35.57 -3.37 -21.90
CA LYS A 4 -35.97 -2.91 -20.55
C LYS A 4 -35.48 -3.83 -19.43
N THR A 5 -35.45 -5.14 -19.65
CA THR A 5 -34.97 -6.12 -18.67
C THR A 5 -33.47 -6.00 -18.43
N LYS A 6 -32.68 -5.76 -19.48
CA LYS A 6 -31.24 -5.49 -19.35
C LYS A 6 -30.94 -4.24 -18.51
N ASN A 7 -31.74 -3.18 -18.68
CA ASN A 7 -31.59 -1.95 -17.91
C ASN A 7 -31.98 -2.11 -16.43
N TYR A 8 -32.97 -2.94 -16.10
CA TYR A 8 -33.34 -3.23 -14.71
C TYR A 8 -32.30 -4.07 -13.98
N VAL A 9 -31.73 -5.08 -14.63
CA VAL A 9 -30.65 -5.91 -14.06
C VAL A 9 -29.39 -5.06 -13.85
N LEU A 10 -29.08 -4.15 -14.78
CA LEU A 10 -27.94 -3.22 -14.66
C LEU A 10 -28.13 -2.24 -13.48
N LEU A 11 -29.33 -1.67 -13.32
CA LEU A 11 -29.68 -0.78 -12.22
C LEU A 11 -29.70 -1.50 -10.85
N TYR A 12 -30.16 -2.74 -10.80
CA TYR A 12 -30.14 -3.55 -9.59
C TYR A 12 -28.70 -3.89 -9.17
N ASN A 13 -27.87 -4.30 -10.12
CA ASN A 13 -26.46 -4.58 -9.87
C ASN A 13 -25.70 -3.32 -9.45
N CYS A 14 -25.95 -2.16 -10.08
CA CYS A 14 -25.38 -0.89 -9.66
C CYS A 14 -25.80 -0.49 -8.25
N ARG A 15 -27.05 -0.76 -7.85
CA ARG A 15 -27.54 -0.46 -6.49
C ARG A 15 -26.94 -1.42 -5.44
N LYS A 16 -26.74 -2.68 -5.79
CA LYS A 16 -26.07 -3.67 -4.92
C LYS A 16 -24.59 -3.30 -4.73
N VAL A 17 -23.88 -3.00 -5.81
CA VAL A 17 -22.48 -2.54 -5.77
C VAL A 17 -22.35 -1.23 -4.98
N PHE A 18 -23.30 -0.31 -5.15
CA PHE A 18 -23.36 0.92 -4.39
C PHE A 18 -23.56 0.69 -2.89
N ASN A 19 -24.52 -0.15 -2.50
CA ASN A 19 -24.78 -0.43 -1.10
C ASN A 19 -23.57 -1.10 -0.43
N GLU A 20 -22.88 -2.00 -1.13
CA GLU A 20 -21.63 -2.59 -0.64
C GLU A 20 -20.50 -1.56 -0.59
N TYR A 21 -20.39 -0.68 -1.60
CA TYR A 21 -19.41 0.41 -1.59
C TYR A 21 -19.61 1.35 -0.40
N CYS A 22 -20.84 1.83 -0.19
CA CYS A 22 -21.16 2.70 0.95
C CYS A 22 -20.97 2.03 2.29
N LYS A 23 -21.28 0.75 2.41
CA LYS A 23 -21.06 -0.04 3.62
C LYS A 23 -19.58 -0.22 3.91
N LEU A 24 -18.77 -0.49 2.89
CA LEU A 24 -17.33 -0.70 3.00
C LEU A 24 -16.57 0.61 3.25
N GLU A 25 -16.95 1.70 2.54
CA GLU A 25 -16.24 2.99 2.64
C GLU A 25 -16.84 3.92 3.73
N ARG A 26 -17.86 3.50 4.46
CA ARG A 26 -18.59 4.31 5.46
C ARG A 26 -19.07 5.68 4.92
N MET A 27 -19.36 5.76 3.62
CA MET A 27 -19.77 7.01 3.01
C MET A 27 -21.19 7.41 3.46
N LYS A 28 -21.30 8.55 4.12
CA LYS A 28 -22.58 9.12 4.57
C LYS A 28 -23.27 9.98 3.50
N ASN A 29 -22.63 10.26 2.36
CA ASN A 29 -23.13 11.25 1.40
C ASN A 29 -23.38 10.67 0.00
N TRP A 30 -24.66 10.41 -0.30
CA TRP A 30 -25.16 9.94 -1.60
C TRP A 30 -24.89 10.90 -2.77
N SER A 31 -24.78 12.22 -2.53
CA SER A 31 -24.58 13.20 -3.58
C SER A 31 -23.22 13.06 -4.27
N VAL A 32 -22.17 12.77 -3.52
CA VAL A 32 -20.82 12.56 -4.06
C VAL A 32 -20.76 11.32 -4.96
N TYR A 33 -21.48 10.26 -4.60
CA TYR A 33 -21.55 9.05 -5.43
C TYR A 33 -22.43 9.23 -6.68
N LYS A 34 -23.51 10.00 -6.61
CA LYS A 34 -24.30 10.36 -7.78
C LYS A 34 -23.47 11.10 -8.82
N ASP A 35 -22.61 12.00 -8.39
CA ASP A 35 -21.68 12.72 -9.27
C ASP A 35 -20.63 11.80 -9.88
N LEU A 36 -20.09 10.87 -9.11
CA LEU A 36 -19.18 9.82 -9.59
C LEU A 36 -19.86 8.92 -10.63
N LEU A 37 -21.06 8.44 -10.37
CA LEU A 37 -21.85 7.65 -11.33
C LEU A 37 -22.27 8.45 -12.57
N ALA A 38 -22.65 9.72 -12.43
CA ALA A 38 -23.04 10.57 -13.55
C ALA A 38 -21.86 10.82 -14.50
N ARG A 39 -20.66 11.00 -13.96
CA ARG A 39 -19.41 11.13 -14.75
C ARG A 39 -19.01 9.85 -15.46
N HIS A 40 -19.43 8.67 -14.97
CA HIS A 40 -19.03 7.35 -15.47
C HIS A 40 -20.11 6.61 -16.26
N ARG A 41 -21.30 7.20 -16.45
CA ARG A 41 -22.42 6.60 -17.24
C ARG A 41 -22.06 6.23 -18.69
N ARG A 42 -20.91 6.67 -19.20
CA ARG A 42 -20.47 6.42 -20.59
C ARG A 42 -19.59 5.18 -20.79
N HIS A 43 -19.28 4.41 -19.71
CA HIS A 43 -18.40 3.23 -19.81
C HIS A 43 -18.96 2.00 -19.09
N PRO A 44 -19.63 1.09 -19.83
CA PRO A 44 -20.20 -0.17 -19.31
C PRO A 44 -19.22 -1.14 -18.58
N PRO A 45 -17.88 -1.14 -18.85
CA PRO A 45 -16.97 -2.09 -18.20
C PRO A 45 -16.75 -1.86 -16.70
N PHE A 46 -17.07 -0.67 -16.18
CA PHE A 46 -16.80 -0.27 -14.81
C PHE A 46 -17.45 -1.19 -13.74
N THR A 47 -18.66 -1.67 -14.00
CA THR A 47 -19.40 -2.49 -13.03
C THR A 47 -18.93 -3.93 -12.97
N SER A 48 -18.49 -4.51 -14.09
CA SER A 48 -17.98 -5.89 -14.13
C SER A 48 -16.61 -6.00 -13.48
N ASP A 49 -15.72 -5.06 -13.75
CA ASP A 49 -14.37 -5.04 -13.15
C ASP A 49 -14.45 -4.82 -11.63
N LEU A 50 -15.30 -3.90 -11.18
CA LEU A 50 -15.51 -3.66 -9.76
C LEU A 50 -16.12 -4.86 -9.04
N LEU A 51 -17.11 -5.52 -9.66
CA LEU A 51 -17.70 -6.75 -9.13
C LEU A 51 -16.67 -7.89 -9.08
N ASN A 52 -15.82 -8.02 -10.08
CA ASN A 52 -14.75 -9.01 -10.09
C ASN A 52 -13.75 -8.76 -8.95
N ILE A 53 -13.36 -7.50 -8.72
CA ILE A 53 -12.49 -7.13 -7.60
C ILE A 53 -13.16 -7.41 -6.25
N LEU A 54 -14.45 -7.07 -6.10
CA LEU A 54 -15.21 -7.30 -4.87
C LEU A 54 -15.38 -8.79 -4.54
N ASN A 55 -15.58 -9.62 -5.57
CA ASN A 55 -15.79 -11.06 -5.42
C ASN A 55 -14.49 -11.86 -5.31
N LYS A 56 -13.34 -11.27 -5.63
CA LYS A 56 -12.05 -11.94 -5.54
C LYS A 56 -11.71 -12.25 -4.07
N LYS A 57 -11.44 -13.52 -3.78
CA LYS A 57 -10.93 -13.94 -2.47
C LYS A 57 -9.50 -13.38 -2.32
N LEU A 58 -9.36 -12.38 -1.47
CA LEU A 58 -8.07 -11.72 -1.24
C LEU A 58 -7.40 -12.25 0.01
N THR A 59 -6.07 -12.21 -0.05
CA THR A 59 -5.19 -12.46 1.07
C THR A 59 -4.88 -11.13 1.74
N ILE A 60 -5.38 -10.94 2.97
CA ILE A 60 -5.33 -9.63 3.62
C ILE A 60 -5.14 -9.75 5.13
N VAL A 61 -4.27 -8.90 5.67
CA VAL A 61 -4.18 -8.53 7.09
C VAL A 61 -4.86 -7.19 7.23
N SER A 62 -5.78 -7.05 8.16
CA SER A 62 -6.60 -5.85 8.34
C SER A 62 -6.56 -5.33 9.77
N THR A 63 -6.38 -4.03 9.89
CA THR A 63 -6.57 -3.26 11.12
C THR A 63 -7.66 -2.20 10.92
N ARG A 64 -8.54 -2.42 9.94
CA ARG A 64 -9.69 -1.56 9.67
C ARG A 64 -10.68 -1.61 10.82
N ASN A 65 -11.23 -0.46 11.16
CA ASN A 65 -12.14 -0.23 12.28
C ASN A 65 -11.47 -0.29 13.67
N HIS A 66 -10.15 -0.41 13.73
CA HIS A 66 -9.43 -0.35 14.99
C HIS A 66 -9.29 1.10 15.51
N PHE A 67 -9.39 2.09 14.63
CA PHE A 67 -9.17 3.50 14.99
C PHE A 67 -10.36 4.40 14.68
N ASN A 68 -10.57 5.40 15.51
CA ASN A 68 -11.46 6.51 15.21
C ASN A 68 -10.80 7.42 14.17
N LEU A 69 -11.42 7.59 13.00
CA LEU A 69 -10.86 8.36 11.89
C LEU A 69 -10.91 9.89 12.09
N GLU A 70 -11.60 10.37 13.12
CA GLU A 70 -11.70 11.80 13.46
C GLU A 70 -10.67 12.20 14.54
N THR A 71 -10.29 11.27 15.42
CA THR A 71 -9.37 11.54 16.54
C THR A 71 -8.05 10.78 16.46
N GLY A 72 -7.97 9.71 15.68
CA GLY A 72 -6.82 8.81 15.62
C GLY A 72 -6.68 7.89 16.82
N GLN A 73 -7.64 7.89 17.73
CA GLN A 73 -7.59 7.05 18.93
C GLN A 73 -7.92 5.60 18.60
N LEU A 74 -7.21 4.68 19.24
CA LEU A 74 -7.50 3.26 19.21
C LEU A 74 -8.88 3.00 19.86
N SER A 75 -9.69 2.18 19.24
CA SER A 75 -11.00 1.75 19.76
C SER A 75 -10.81 0.88 21.00
N LEU A 76 -11.70 1.02 21.99
CA LEU A 76 -11.65 0.23 23.24
C LEU A 76 -11.77 -1.29 23.03
N SER A 77 -12.30 -1.73 21.90
CA SER A 77 -12.42 -3.15 21.55
C SER A 77 -11.12 -3.74 20.99
N HIS A 78 -10.09 -2.95 20.79
CA HIS A 78 -8.82 -3.35 20.18
C HIS A 78 -7.63 -2.98 21.05
N ASN A 79 -6.53 -3.73 20.89
CA ASN A 79 -5.24 -3.43 21.53
C ASN A 79 -4.20 -3.01 20.47
N ILE A 80 -3.00 -2.67 20.96
CA ILE A 80 -1.94 -2.11 20.10
C ILE A 80 -1.29 -3.13 19.16
N GLU A 81 -1.53 -4.43 19.35
CA GLU A 81 -0.90 -5.52 18.59
C GLU A 81 -1.90 -6.39 17.82
N ASP A 82 -3.22 -6.26 18.06
CA ASP A 82 -4.21 -7.09 17.37
C ASP A 82 -4.38 -6.72 15.89
N TYR A 83 -4.72 -7.73 15.10
CA TYR A 83 -5.04 -7.61 13.69
C TYR A 83 -5.99 -8.73 13.26
N ASP A 84 -6.77 -8.50 12.21
CA ASP A 84 -7.54 -9.53 11.54
C ASP A 84 -6.74 -10.09 10.36
N SER A 85 -6.87 -11.40 10.08
CA SER A 85 -6.25 -11.99 8.89
C SER A 85 -7.22 -12.90 8.15
N HIS A 86 -7.20 -12.79 6.81
CA HIS A 86 -8.05 -13.56 5.92
C HIS A 86 -7.20 -14.21 4.82
N ASN A 87 -7.26 -15.54 4.72
CA ASN A 87 -6.56 -16.35 3.72
C ASN A 87 -5.03 -16.13 3.66
N VAL A 88 -4.41 -15.68 4.74
CA VAL A 88 -2.96 -15.46 4.77
C VAL A 88 -2.25 -16.82 4.83
N PRO A 89 -1.36 -17.13 3.86
CA PRO A 89 -0.61 -18.37 3.86
C PRO A 89 0.21 -18.55 5.15
N GLY A 90 0.22 -19.77 5.71
CA GLY A 90 0.95 -20.08 6.93
C GLY A 90 0.30 -19.58 8.22
N LEU A 91 -0.85 -18.90 8.17
CA LEU A 91 -1.61 -18.45 9.34
C LEU A 91 -2.99 -19.09 9.38
N ASN A 92 -3.54 -19.25 10.60
CA ASN A 92 -4.91 -19.74 10.85
C ASN A 92 -5.25 -21.05 10.10
N GLY A 93 -4.29 -21.98 10.00
CA GLY A 93 -4.48 -23.25 9.30
C GLY A 93 -4.43 -23.19 7.77
N ASN A 94 -4.14 -22.03 7.19
CA ASN A 94 -3.91 -21.94 5.75
C ASN A 94 -2.55 -22.60 5.38
N PRO A 95 -2.44 -23.24 4.20
CA PRO A 95 -1.20 -23.85 3.74
C PRO A 95 -0.07 -22.82 3.63
N TYR A 96 1.16 -23.31 3.74
CA TYR A 96 2.35 -22.48 3.55
C TYR A 96 2.48 -22.04 2.10
N PRO A 97 3.18 -20.90 1.84
CA PRO A 97 3.52 -20.51 0.48
C PRO A 97 4.41 -21.58 -0.21
N ASP A 98 4.03 -22.03 -1.38
CA ASP A 98 4.74 -23.11 -2.12
C ASP A 98 6.21 -22.77 -2.46
N ASN A 99 6.52 -21.47 -2.61
CA ASN A 99 7.83 -20.99 -3.02
C ASN A 99 8.67 -20.40 -1.87
N ASN A 100 8.28 -20.65 -0.63
CA ASN A 100 8.95 -20.13 0.58
C ASN A 100 9.14 -18.60 0.59
N GLU A 101 8.28 -17.86 -0.10
CA GLU A 101 8.30 -16.39 -0.15
C GLU A 101 6.92 -15.79 0.04
N LEU A 102 6.87 -14.60 0.65
CA LEU A 102 5.67 -13.81 0.85
C LEU A 102 5.96 -12.35 0.54
N ALA A 103 5.16 -11.72 -0.33
CA ALA A 103 5.15 -10.27 -0.51
C ALA A 103 4.03 -9.64 0.31
N ILE A 104 4.33 -8.56 1.01
CA ILE A 104 3.35 -7.75 1.76
C ILE A 104 3.26 -6.38 1.09
N TYR A 105 2.06 -5.99 0.67
CA TYR A 105 1.79 -4.66 0.14
C TYR A 105 1.08 -3.80 1.18
N ILE A 106 1.66 -2.64 1.52
CA ILE A 106 1.14 -1.67 2.50
C ILE A 106 0.75 -0.39 1.76
N HIS A 107 -0.54 -0.06 1.80
CA HIS A 107 -1.08 1.11 1.09
C HIS A 107 -0.82 2.44 1.83
N GLY A 108 -1.00 3.54 1.10
CA GLY A 108 -0.87 4.90 1.62
C GLY A 108 -2.13 5.45 2.29
N VAL A 109 -2.09 6.74 2.62
CA VAL A 109 -3.22 7.49 3.17
C VAL A 109 -4.37 7.62 2.15
N TRP A 110 -5.59 7.88 2.65
CA TRP A 110 -6.83 8.07 1.88
C TRP A 110 -7.17 6.91 0.93
N THR A 111 -6.76 5.71 1.31
CA THR A 111 -7.03 4.51 0.54
C THR A 111 -8.13 3.69 1.22
N GLY A 112 -9.32 3.67 0.63
CA GLY A 112 -10.46 2.88 1.13
C GLY A 112 -10.33 1.39 0.80
N GLN A 113 -11.21 0.56 1.37
CA GLN A 113 -11.12 -0.90 1.24
C GLN A 113 -11.14 -1.41 -0.21
N ILE A 114 -11.96 -0.81 -1.08
CA ILE A 114 -12.03 -1.20 -2.49
C ILE A 114 -10.73 -0.85 -3.21
N ALA A 115 -10.17 0.34 -2.93
CA ALA A 115 -8.91 0.77 -3.51
C ALA A 115 -7.75 -0.11 -3.06
N VAL A 116 -7.72 -0.54 -1.79
CA VAL A 116 -6.73 -1.50 -1.29
C VAL A 116 -6.81 -2.82 -2.04
N LYS A 117 -8.02 -3.37 -2.20
CA LYS A 117 -8.23 -4.62 -2.96
C LYS A 117 -7.70 -4.51 -4.39
N GLU A 118 -7.98 -3.40 -5.06
CA GLU A 118 -7.47 -3.11 -6.39
C GLU A 118 -5.95 -3.01 -6.41
N GLN A 119 -5.36 -2.31 -5.45
CA GLN A 119 -3.90 -2.13 -5.37
C GLN A 119 -3.18 -3.46 -5.11
N ILE A 120 -3.71 -4.33 -4.25
CA ILE A 120 -3.18 -5.69 -4.02
C ILE A 120 -3.23 -6.51 -5.31
N ASP A 121 -4.38 -6.53 -5.99
CA ASP A 121 -4.55 -7.28 -7.22
C ASP A 121 -3.65 -6.75 -8.35
N ARG A 122 -3.49 -5.44 -8.45
CA ARG A 122 -2.58 -4.79 -9.39
C ARG A 122 -1.12 -5.10 -9.09
N THR A 123 -0.70 -5.05 -7.83
CA THR A 123 0.65 -5.45 -7.42
C THR A 123 0.93 -6.90 -7.80
N ASN A 124 -0.01 -7.80 -7.52
CA ASN A 124 0.11 -9.21 -7.90
C ASN A 124 0.24 -9.40 -9.43
N LEU A 125 -0.59 -8.73 -10.22
CA LEU A 125 -0.49 -8.78 -11.67
C LEU A 125 0.83 -8.20 -12.20
N SER A 126 1.33 -7.12 -11.58
CA SER A 126 2.61 -6.52 -11.95
C SER A 126 3.79 -7.42 -11.60
N LEU A 127 3.75 -8.16 -10.50
CA LEU A 127 4.74 -9.18 -10.16
C LEU A 127 4.71 -10.33 -11.19
N ILE A 128 3.53 -10.88 -11.49
CA ILE A 128 3.36 -11.95 -12.47
C ILE A 128 3.85 -11.53 -13.86
N SER A 129 3.59 -10.28 -14.29
CA SER A 129 4.06 -9.77 -15.58
C SER A 129 5.58 -9.64 -15.67
N ASN A 130 6.27 -9.63 -14.52
CA ASN A 130 7.72 -9.65 -14.39
C ASN A 130 8.26 -11.06 -14.06
N GLU A 131 7.45 -12.10 -14.31
CA GLU A 131 7.82 -13.50 -14.07
C GLU A 131 8.17 -13.79 -12.61
N TYR A 132 7.47 -13.12 -11.69
CA TYR A 132 7.66 -13.30 -10.26
C TYR A 132 6.32 -13.65 -9.59
N ASN A 133 6.05 -14.95 -9.49
CA ASN A 133 4.78 -15.46 -8.97
C ASN A 133 4.90 -15.88 -7.50
N ILE A 134 4.63 -14.94 -6.60
CA ILE A 134 4.58 -15.18 -5.15
C ILE A 134 3.25 -14.68 -4.58
N PRO A 135 2.79 -15.22 -3.44
CA PRO A 135 1.60 -14.72 -2.76
C PRO A 135 1.77 -13.24 -2.34
N VAL A 136 0.77 -12.42 -2.63
CA VAL A 136 0.71 -11.03 -2.18
C VAL A 136 -0.33 -10.90 -1.08
N VAL A 137 0.11 -10.51 0.11
CA VAL A 137 -0.75 -10.16 1.26
C VAL A 137 -0.89 -8.65 1.31
N GLY A 138 -2.11 -8.14 1.37
CA GLY A 138 -2.35 -6.73 1.63
C GLY A 138 -2.39 -6.43 3.13
N PHE A 139 -1.65 -5.44 3.59
CA PHE A 139 -1.84 -4.86 4.93
C PHE A 139 -2.75 -3.64 4.82
N SER A 140 -3.99 -3.78 5.29
CA SER A 140 -5.04 -2.78 5.16
C SER A 140 -5.32 -2.09 6.49
N TRP A 141 -5.00 -0.80 6.58
CA TRP A 141 -5.13 0.00 7.80
C TRP A 141 -6.13 1.16 7.64
N ASP A 142 -6.58 1.74 8.78
CA ASP A 142 -7.52 2.86 8.82
C ASP A 142 -6.87 4.15 8.32
N SER A 143 -7.00 4.47 7.04
CA SER A 143 -6.33 5.58 6.37
C SER A 143 -7.27 6.63 5.76
N THR A 144 -8.60 6.44 5.83
CA THR A 144 -9.61 7.29 5.19
C THR A 144 -10.04 8.48 6.07
N THR A 145 -9.07 9.18 6.62
CA THR A 145 -9.27 10.42 7.39
C THR A 145 -9.70 11.59 6.48
N ALA A 146 -10.03 12.73 7.05
CA ALA A 146 -10.38 13.92 6.26
C ALA A 146 -9.21 14.38 5.37
N ILE A 147 -9.53 14.86 4.15
CA ILE A 147 -8.52 15.37 3.20
C ILE A 147 -8.21 16.84 3.51
N ASN A 148 -7.52 17.05 4.62
CA ASN A 148 -7.06 18.37 5.09
C ASN A 148 -5.84 18.19 6.03
N PRO A 149 -5.15 19.25 6.48
CA PRO A 149 -3.99 19.14 7.36
C PRO A 149 -4.26 18.42 8.68
N SER A 150 -5.41 18.61 9.29
CA SER A 150 -5.80 17.90 10.54
C SER A 150 -5.97 16.39 10.27
N GLY A 151 -6.70 16.02 9.22
CA GLY A 151 -6.88 14.63 8.83
C GLY A 151 -5.57 13.94 8.43
N TRP A 152 -4.62 14.68 7.84
CA TRP A 152 -3.26 14.18 7.60
C TRP A 152 -2.54 13.85 8.91
N THR A 153 -2.57 14.74 9.90
CA THR A 153 -1.97 14.51 11.22
C THR A 153 -2.56 13.29 11.90
N ILE A 154 -3.88 13.12 11.82
CA ILE A 154 -4.59 11.94 12.35
C ILE A 154 -4.15 10.67 11.61
N ALA A 155 -4.09 10.70 10.28
CA ALA A 155 -3.65 9.55 9.47
C ALA A 155 -2.21 9.14 9.82
N LYS A 156 -1.32 10.12 10.04
CA LYS A 156 0.07 9.88 10.45
C LYS A 156 0.15 9.23 11.84
N SER A 157 -0.69 9.67 12.77
CA SER A 157 -0.81 9.05 14.09
C SER A 157 -1.31 7.61 14.00
N ILE A 158 -2.36 7.35 13.21
CA ILE A 158 -2.89 6.01 12.98
C ILE A 158 -1.84 5.12 12.30
N ALA A 159 -1.12 5.62 11.29
CA ALA A 159 -0.04 4.88 10.62
C ALA A 159 1.04 4.45 11.62
N ASN A 160 1.44 5.36 12.51
CA ASN A 160 2.41 5.05 13.58
C ASN A 160 1.89 3.96 14.54
N GLN A 161 0.63 4.03 14.95
CA GLN A 161 0.01 3.04 15.84
C GLN A 161 -0.23 1.68 15.15
N ASN A 162 -0.20 1.61 13.82
CA ASN A 162 -0.25 0.35 13.07
C ASN A 162 1.10 -0.37 13.01
N GLY A 163 2.20 0.29 13.39
CA GLY A 163 3.52 -0.33 13.43
C GLY A 163 3.58 -1.58 14.32
N PRO A 164 3.20 -1.51 15.61
CA PRO A 164 3.16 -2.69 16.50
C PRO A 164 2.26 -3.82 15.95
N LYS A 165 1.13 -3.49 15.30
CA LYS A 165 0.23 -4.47 14.68
C LYS A 165 0.89 -5.20 13.50
N LEU A 166 1.60 -4.46 12.64
CA LEU A 166 2.40 -5.05 11.56
C LEU A 166 3.55 -5.89 12.12
N ALA A 167 4.25 -5.40 13.15
CA ALA A 167 5.32 -6.13 13.83
C ALA A 167 4.82 -7.46 14.43
N LYS A 168 3.65 -7.46 15.06
CA LYS A 168 3.00 -8.68 15.57
C LYS A 168 2.68 -9.67 14.45
N PHE A 169 2.07 -9.20 13.35
CA PHE A 169 1.81 -10.04 12.18
C PHE A 169 3.09 -10.68 11.63
N LEU A 170 4.16 -9.88 11.48
CA LEU A 170 5.46 -10.38 11.00
C LEU A 170 6.06 -11.41 11.94
N SER A 171 5.94 -11.21 13.25
CA SER A 171 6.42 -12.16 14.28
C SER A 171 5.63 -13.46 14.24
N ASP A 172 4.30 -13.39 14.13
CA ASP A 172 3.44 -14.58 14.02
C ASP A 172 3.73 -15.38 12.74
N PHE A 173 3.87 -14.65 11.61
CA PHE A 173 4.24 -15.29 10.35
C PHE A 173 5.62 -15.96 10.45
N ARG A 174 6.61 -15.29 11.04
CA ARG A 174 7.96 -15.83 11.21
C ARG A 174 7.97 -17.06 12.11
N THR A 175 7.17 -17.06 13.17
CA THR A 175 7.03 -18.22 14.07
C THR A 175 6.48 -19.44 13.32
N ASN A 176 5.49 -19.24 12.47
CA ASN A 176 4.86 -20.33 11.71
C ASN A 176 5.65 -20.71 10.45
N CYS A 177 6.39 -19.77 9.87
CA CYS A 177 7.11 -19.90 8.59
C CYS A 177 8.57 -19.44 8.74
N PRO A 178 9.41 -20.11 9.57
CA PRO A 178 10.73 -19.60 9.97
C PRO A 178 11.71 -19.41 8.79
N ASN A 179 11.60 -20.24 7.75
CA ASN A 179 12.52 -20.25 6.61
C ASN A 179 11.99 -19.49 5.38
N HIS A 180 10.90 -18.75 5.52
CA HIS A 180 10.30 -18.03 4.40
C HIS A 180 10.91 -16.64 4.24
N ASN A 181 11.13 -16.22 3.00
CA ASN A 181 11.51 -14.86 2.67
C ASN A 181 10.31 -13.92 2.84
N ILE A 182 10.49 -12.86 3.60
CA ILE A 182 9.48 -11.81 3.76
C ILE A 182 9.93 -10.59 2.95
N ARG A 183 9.08 -10.15 2.03
CA ARG A 183 9.31 -8.98 1.19
C ARG A 183 8.19 -7.96 1.39
N ILE A 184 8.54 -6.70 1.62
CA ILE A 184 7.57 -5.63 1.88
C ILE A 184 7.66 -4.57 0.79
N ILE A 185 6.52 -4.16 0.26
CA ILE A 185 6.34 -3.01 -0.62
C ILE A 185 5.42 -2.03 0.10
N ALA A 186 5.91 -0.85 0.47
CA ALA A 186 5.12 0.13 1.21
C ALA A 186 5.01 1.45 0.44
N HIS A 187 3.78 1.86 0.16
CA HIS A 187 3.47 3.05 -0.62
C HIS A 187 3.14 4.26 0.27
N SER A 188 3.73 5.40 -0.08
CA SER A 188 3.35 6.70 0.51
C SER A 188 3.44 6.69 2.05
N LEU A 189 2.35 7.01 2.76
CA LEU A 189 2.28 6.97 4.23
C LEU A 189 2.35 5.54 4.82
N GLY A 190 2.24 4.49 4.00
CA GLY A 190 2.58 3.12 4.40
C GLY A 190 4.04 2.98 4.85
N ALA A 191 4.93 3.87 4.41
CA ALA A 191 6.30 3.98 4.91
C ALA A 191 6.36 4.28 6.41
N LYS A 192 5.41 5.08 6.96
CA LYS A 192 5.31 5.36 8.40
C LYS A 192 4.87 4.14 9.20
N VAL A 193 4.02 3.29 8.62
CA VAL A 193 3.66 1.99 9.23
C VAL A 193 4.90 1.09 9.33
N VAL A 194 5.70 1.02 8.25
CA VAL A 194 6.97 0.26 8.22
C VAL A 194 7.99 0.81 9.22
N GLU A 195 8.18 2.13 9.26
CA GLU A 195 9.08 2.79 10.20
C GLU A 195 8.76 2.36 11.64
N SER A 196 7.51 2.50 12.05
CA SER A 196 7.07 2.13 13.40
C SER A 196 7.14 0.63 13.65
N ALA A 197 6.86 -0.21 12.64
CA ALA A 197 6.97 -1.66 12.77
C ALA A 197 8.42 -2.12 12.98
N LEU A 198 9.38 -1.59 12.21
CA LEU A 198 10.78 -1.96 12.40
C LEU A 198 11.32 -1.51 13.74
N ILE A 199 10.95 -0.32 14.21
CA ILE A 199 11.30 0.13 15.56
C ILE A 199 10.74 -0.82 16.62
N SER A 200 9.49 -1.28 16.46
CA SER A 200 8.87 -2.26 17.37
C SER A 200 9.59 -3.61 17.35
N LEU A 201 9.94 -4.13 16.15
CA LEU A 201 10.70 -5.37 16.00
C LEU A 201 12.11 -5.26 16.59
N ASN A 202 12.79 -4.12 16.37
CA ASN A 202 14.11 -3.86 16.92
C ASN A 202 14.12 -3.81 18.46
N ASN A 203 12.98 -3.51 19.09
CA ASN A 203 12.80 -3.51 20.53
C ASN A 203 12.26 -4.85 21.08
N ASN A 204 11.94 -5.81 20.22
CA ASN A 204 11.42 -7.12 20.59
C ASN A 204 12.56 -8.11 20.81
N GLU A 205 12.71 -8.62 22.03
CA GLU A 205 13.81 -9.53 22.41
C GLU A 205 13.80 -10.86 21.62
N THR A 206 12.62 -11.39 21.31
CA THR A 206 12.52 -12.62 20.50
C THR A 206 13.05 -12.39 19.08
N TRP A 207 12.74 -11.24 18.49
CA TRP A 207 13.22 -10.87 17.16
C TRP A 207 14.74 -10.63 17.16
N LYS A 208 15.24 -9.85 18.12
CA LYS A 208 16.68 -9.55 18.27
C LYS A 208 17.55 -10.80 18.47
N ASN A 209 17.10 -11.71 19.32
CA ASN A 209 17.88 -12.86 19.72
C ASN A 209 17.83 -14.02 18.72
N ASN A 210 17.07 -13.88 17.63
CA ASN A 210 16.96 -14.91 16.61
C ASN A 210 17.48 -14.38 15.26
N SER A 211 18.71 -14.71 14.90
CA SER A 211 19.35 -14.29 13.65
C SER A 211 18.61 -14.74 12.37
N ALA A 212 17.72 -15.75 12.49
CA ALA A 212 16.84 -16.15 11.39
C ALA A 212 15.62 -15.21 11.23
N TYR A 213 15.34 -14.37 12.23
CA TYR A 213 14.20 -13.44 12.21
C TYR A 213 14.58 -12.12 11.51
N ASN A 214 14.74 -12.18 10.20
CA ASN A 214 15.08 -11.00 9.41
C ASN A 214 14.09 -10.83 8.25
N ILE A 215 13.77 -9.57 7.89
CA ILE A 215 12.97 -9.26 6.72
C ILE A 215 13.93 -9.26 5.52
N THR A 216 13.64 -10.08 4.51
CA THR A 216 14.53 -10.27 3.36
C THR A 216 14.71 -8.99 2.56
N SER A 217 13.62 -8.27 2.29
CA SER A 217 13.70 -6.96 1.63
C SER A 217 12.51 -6.06 1.91
N ILE A 218 12.78 -4.76 1.97
CA ILE A 218 11.75 -3.70 2.02
C ILE A 218 11.99 -2.73 0.86
N HIS A 219 10.92 -2.41 0.14
CA HIS A 219 10.90 -1.37 -0.88
C HIS A 219 9.89 -0.29 -0.48
N LEU A 220 10.36 0.87 -0.10
CA LEU A 220 9.51 2.05 0.05
C LEU A 220 9.32 2.69 -1.33
N ILE A 221 8.09 2.96 -1.71
CA ILE A 221 7.73 3.57 -3.00
C ILE A 221 6.96 4.88 -2.76
N GLY A 222 7.53 6.00 -3.21
CA GLY A 222 6.96 7.33 -2.97
C GLY A 222 6.75 7.64 -1.49
N ALA A 223 7.73 7.32 -0.63
CA ALA A 223 7.62 7.36 0.82
C ALA A 223 7.27 8.75 1.37
N ALA A 224 6.17 8.86 2.09
CA ALA A 224 5.71 10.08 2.75
C ALA A 224 6.20 10.15 4.21
N ILE A 225 7.52 10.09 4.39
CA ILE A 225 8.26 10.29 5.64
C ILE A 225 9.43 11.24 5.37
N SER A 226 10.04 11.79 6.41
CA SER A 226 11.20 12.70 6.30
C SER A 226 12.37 12.06 5.57
N ASP A 227 13.12 12.85 4.79
CA ASP A 227 14.37 12.45 4.15
C ASP A 227 15.52 12.13 5.14
N ARG A 228 15.31 12.42 6.42
CA ARG A 228 16.20 12.08 7.54
C ARG A 228 15.76 10.85 8.33
N ALA A 229 14.55 10.36 8.09
CA ALA A 229 13.98 9.26 8.87
C ALA A 229 14.86 8.00 8.82
N THR A 230 15.47 7.70 7.68
CA THR A 230 16.34 6.54 7.48
C THR A 230 17.82 6.79 7.81
N SER A 231 18.17 7.95 8.40
CA SER A 231 19.53 8.19 8.91
C SER A 231 19.94 7.09 9.88
N LYS A 232 21.19 6.60 9.75
CA LYS A 232 21.76 5.57 10.64
C LYS A 232 21.68 5.96 12.12
N ASN A 233 21.70 7.25 12.41
CA ASN A 233 21.61 7.79 13.78
C ASN A 233 20.17 7.87 14.31
N SER A 234 19.17 7.62 13.48
CA SER A 234 17.77 7.57 13.89
C SER A 234 17.40 6.19 14.45
N GLN A 235 16.31 6.11 15.20
CA GLN A 235 15.75 4.84 15.66
C GLN A 235 15.36 3.94 14.48
N PHE A 236 14.81 4.54 13.42
CA PHE A 236 14.44 3.79 12.22
C PHE A 236 15.66 3.28 11.46
N GLY A 237 16.70 4.11 11.27
CA GLY A 237 17.93 3.68 10.62
C GLY A 237 18.63 2.54 11.37
N THR A 238 18.69 2.61 12.70
CA THR A 238 19.16 1.51 13.56
C THR A 238 18.31 0.26 13.38
N ALA A 239 16.98 0.40 13.34
CA ALA A 239 16.09 -0.73 13.13
C ALA A 239 16.25 -1.35 11.72
N ILE A 240 16.51 -0.55 10.68
CA ILE A 240 16.83 -1.04 9.34
C ILE A 240 18.07 -1.93 9.38
N ASP A 241 19.18 -1.46 9.97
CA ASP A 241 20.44 -2.25 10.07
C ASP A 241 20.22 -3.59 10.80
N ASN A 242 19.35 -3.63 11.82
CA ASN A 242 19.18 -4.76 12.71
C ASN A 242 18.10 -5.78 12.29
N THR A 243 17.10 -5.35 11.48
CA THR A 243 15.92 -6.19 11.21
C THR A 243 15.66 -6.50 9.76
N VAL A 244 16.42 -5.91 8.83
CA VAL A 244 16.22 -6.05 7.39
C VAL A 244 17.51 -6.46 6.71
N THR A 245 17.44 -7.39 5.76
CA THR A 245 18.63 -7.77 4.96
C THR A 245 18.91 -6.72 3.88
N ASN A 246 17.87 -6.24 3.18
CA ASN A 246 18.03 -5.27 2.08
C ASN A 246 16.91 -4.23 2.15
N PHE A 247 17.27 -2.97 2.25
CA PHE A 247 16.33 -1.85 2.32
C PHE A 247 16.48 -0.92 1.12
N TYR A 248 15.38 -0.64 0.44
CA TYR A 248 15.35 0.18 -0.77
C TYR A 248 14.37 1.34 -0.63
N ASN A 249 14.79 2.52 -1.06
CA ASN A 249 13.93 3.67 -1.26
C ASN A 249 13.81 3.99 -2.75
N LEU A 250 12.63 3.80 -3.33
CA LEU A 250 12.32 4.14 -4.71
C LEU A 250 11.64 5.51 -4.73
N TYR A 251 12.38 6.53 -5.16
CA TYR A 251 11.92 7.91 -5.14
C TYR A 251 11.68 8.46 -6.55
N ASN A 252 10.78 9.45 -6.66
CA ASN A 252 10.46 10.13 -7.90
C ASN A 252 10.57 11.65 -7.71
N PRO A 253 11.61 12.31 -8.28
CA PRO A 253 11.81 13.75 -8.14
C PRO A 253 10.69 14.62 -8.70
N LYS A 254 9.78 14.04 -9.49
CA LYS A 254 8.62 14.70 -10.08
C LYS A 254 7.30 14.33 -9.41
N ASP A 255 7.32 13.65 -8.27
CA ASP A 255 6.11 13.33 -7.52
C ASP A 255 5.45 14.62 -6.98
N ASN A 256 4.38 15.04 -7.65
CA ASN A 256 3.74 16.30 -7.35
C ASN A 256 2.96 16.29 -6.04
N LEU A 257 2.40 15.15 -5.63
CA LEU A 257 1.67 15.04 -4.37
C LEU A 257 2.61 15.26 -3.18
N LEU A 258 3.78 14.62 -3.20
CA LEU A 258 4.79 14.81 -2.16
C LEU A 258 5.32 16.24 -2.18
N ARG A 259 5.58 16.81 -3.35
CA ARG A 259 6.07 18.19 -3.50
C ARG A 259 5.05 19.23 -3.03
N SER A 260 3.78 19.08 -3.35
CA SER A 260 2.76 20.08 -3.05
C SER A 260 2.10 19.89 -1.69
N ALA A 261 1.71 18.66 -1.34
CA ALA A 261 0.97 18.40 -0.11
C ALA A 261 1.89 18.10 1.09
N TYR A 262 2.85 17.17 0.94
CA TYR A 262 3.70 16.78 2.06
C TYR A 262 4.58 17.95 2.53
N ILE A 263 5.35 18.58 1.64
CA ILE A 263 6.23 19.70 2.01
C ILE A 263 5.44 20.85 2.63
N LYS A 264 4.25 21.15 2.08
CA LYS A 264 3.41 22.23 2.61
C LYS A 264 2.91 21.94 4.02
N THR A 265 2.63 20.69 4.34
CA THR A 265 2.06 20.29 5.63
C THR A 265 3.14 20.01 6.67
N GLU A 266 4.17 19.24 6.32
CA GLU A 266 5.22 18.81 7.25
C GLU A 266 6.38 19.83 7.38
N LYS A 267 6.57 20.72 6.41
CA LYS A 267 7.67 21.70 6.35
C LYS A 267 9.07 21.06 6.28
N GLU A 268 9.13 19.83 5.77
CA GLU A 268 10.35 19.06 5.59
C GLU A 268 10.34 18.32 4.25
N ASN A 269 11.50 17.80 3.84
CA ASN A 269 11.63 17.09 2.58
C ASN A 269 11.15 15.63 2.72
N PRO A 270 10.29 15.13 1.82
CA PRO A 270 9.90 13.73 1.84
C PRO A 270 10.94 12.83 1.18
N LEU A 271 11.21 11.68 1.82
CA LEU A 271 12.13 10.65 1.35
C LEU A 271 11.77 10.14 -0.06
N GLY A 272 10.48 9.98 -0.35
CA GLY A 272 9.98 9.50 -1.65
C GLY A 272 10.08 10.51 -2.80
N LEU A 273 10.47 11.77 -2.52
CA LEU A 273 10.65 12.80 -3.54
C LEU A 273 12.13 13.09 -3.82
N PHE A 274 12.94 13.20 -2.77
CA PHE A 274 14.33 13.65 -2.87
C PHE A 274 15.36 12.56 -2.61
N GLY A 275 14.95 11.40 -2.09
CA GLY A 275 15.85 10.42 -1.51
C GLY A 275 16.33 10.83 -0.12
N LEU A 276 17.28 10.11 0.42
CA LEU A 276 17.92 10.38 1.71
C LEU A 276 18.65 11.72 1.70
N ASN A 277 18.59 12.46 2.80
CA ASN A 277 19.42 13.63 3.01
C ASN A 277 20.90 13.22 3.04
N LYS A 278 21.65 13.65 2.02
CA LYS A 278 23.05 13.23 1.82
C LYS A 278 24.03 13.71 2.90
N ALA A 279 23.61 14.65 3.76
CA ALA A 279 24.40 15.06 4.92
C ALA A 279 24.34 14.06 6.08
N GLU A 280 23.43 13.09 6.03
CA GLU A 280 23.23 12.08 7.05
C GLU A 280 23.89 10.75 6.67
N PRO A 281 24.50 10.03 7.63
CA PRO A 281 24.95 8.67 7.40
C PRO A 281 23.74 7.75 7.19
N PHE A 282 23.87 6.72 6.39
CA PHE A 282 22.80 5.77 6.09
C PHE A 282 23.18 4.34 6.51
N PRO A 283 22.20 3.44 6.75
CA PRO A 283 22.42 2.05 7.05
C PRO A 283 23.19 1.34 5.94
N SER A 284 24.02 0.36 6.27
CA SER A 284 24.88 -0.35 5.32
C SER A 284 24.11 -1.15 4.26
N ASN A 285 22.88 -1.55 4.58
CA ASN A 285 21.96 -2.31 3.74
C ASN A 285 20.94 -1.42 3.00
N TYR A 286 21.10 -0.10 3.00
CA TYR A 286 20.23 0.88 2.35
C TYR A 286 20.65 1.17 0.91
N THR A 287 19.70 1.20 0.01
CA THR A 287 19.90 1.54 -1.42
C THR A 287 18.80 2.49 -1.91
N GLU A 288 19.17 3.45 -2.76
CA GLU A 288 18.23 4.37 -3.41
C GLU A 288 18.06 4.07 -4.90
N ARG A 289 16.85 4.26 -5.42
CA ARG A 289 16.51 4.14 -6.84
C ARG A 289 15.66 5.32 -7.28
N ASN A 290 16.11 6.06 -8.27
CA ASN A 290 15.28 7.03 -8.98
C ASN A 290 14.42 6.29 -10.01
N VAL A 291 13.11 6.26 -9.78
CA VAL A 291 12.14 5.52 -10.62
C VAL A 291 11.21 6.45 -11.41
N MET A 292 11.66 7.67 -11.69
CA MET A 292 10.84 8.66 -12.41
C MET A 292 10.39 8.15 -13.80
N LEU A 293 11.23 7.39 -14.48
CA LEU A 293 10.94 6.90 -15.84
C LEU A 293 9.99 5.71 -15.85
N GLU A 294 9.93 4.94 -14.78
CA GLU A 294 9.05 3.80 -14.59
C GLU A 294 7.62 4.23 -14.24
N ILE A 295 7.46 5.43 -13.67
CA ILE A 295 6.13 5.92 -13.28
C ILE A 295 5.36 6.40 -14.51
N PRO A 296 4.20 5.79 -14.83
CA PRO A 296 3.44 6.16 -16.02
C PRO A 296 2.88 7.59 -15.90
N PRO A 297 2.81 8.33 -17.00
CA PRO A 297 2.21 9.65 -17.00
C PRO A 297 0.71 9.57 -16.69
N LEU A 298 0.19 10.59 -16.01
CA LEU A 298 -1.21 10.69 -15.60
C LEU A 298 -2.20 10.49 -16.76
N LYS A 299 -1.86 10.99 -17.97
CA LYS A 299 -2.68 10.86 -19.18
C LYS A 299 -2.96 9.41 -19.60
N LYS A 300 -2.12 8.45 -19.17
CA LYS A 300 -2.27 7.02 -19.49
C LYS A 300 -3.11 6.27 -18.46
N ALA A 301 -3.37 6.86 -17.30
CA ALA A 301 -4.28 6.29 -16.33
C ALA A 301 -5.74 6.44 -16.81
N SER A 302 -6.53 5.39 -16.72
CA SER A 302 -7.90 5.34 -17.24
C SER A 302 -8.81 4.45 -16.39
N GLY A 303 -10.12 4.55 -16.61
CA GLY A 303 -11.11 3.73 -15.93
C GLY A 303 -11.28 4.07 -14.45
N ILE A 304 -11.54 3.06 -13.63
CA ILE A 304 -11.80 3.21 -12.18
C ILE A 304 -10.58 3.75 -11.41
N TYR A 305 -9.40 3.69 -12.00
CA TYR A 305 -8.16 4.11 -11.36
C TYR A 305 -7.87 5.60 -11.50
N LYS A 306 -8.57 6.28 -12.41
CA LYS A 306 -8.41 7.74 -12.62
C LYS A 306 -8.64 8.57 -11.35
N PRO A 307 -9.59 8.24 -10.45
CA PRO A 307 -9.75 8.95 -9.18
C PRO A 307 -8.58 8.79 -8.19
N PHE A 308 -7.77 7.75 -8.35
CA PHE A 308 -6.63 7.45 -7.48
C PHE A 308 -5.31 8.00 -8.02
N VAL A 309 -5.37 8.72 -9.13
CA VAL A 309 -4.22 9.35 -9.76
C VAL A 309 -4.23 10.83 -9.40
N ASP A 310 -3.07 11.41 -9.17
CA ASP A 310 -2.95 12.84 -8.92
C ASP A 310 -3.41 13.64 -10.15
N ASN A 311 -4.59 14.24 -10.06
CA ASN A 311 -5.21 15.03 -11.15
C ASN A 311 -4.56 16.40 -11.36
N THR A 312 -3.62 16.81 -10.52
CA THR A 312 -2.97 18.14 -10.61
C THR A 312 -1.84 18.16 -11.62
N VAL A 313 -1.44 16.98 -12.16
CA VAL A 313 -0.25 16.87 -13.00
C VAL A 313 -0.53 16.10 -14.28
N SER A 314 -0.05 16.64 -15.38
CA SER A 314 -0.18 16.08 -16.73
C SER A 314 1.12 15.51 -17.30
N GLU A 315 2.22 15.61 -16.57
CA GLU A 315 3.54 15.26 -17.05
C GLU A 315 3.99 13.86 -16.65
N TRP A 316 4.96 13.32 -17.38
CA TRP A 316 5.61 12.06 -17.09
C TRP A 316 6.26 12.07 -15.70
N GLY A 317 6.10 10.98 -14.95
CA GLY A 317 6.72 10.80 -13.64
C GLY A 317 6.04 11.48 -12.48
N ASN A 318 4.95 12.23 -12.71
CA ASN A 318 4.26 13.01 -11.67
C ASN A 318 3.10 12.27 -10.99
N ASN A 319 2.89 11.02 -11.32
CA ASN A 319 1.78 10.21 -10.82
C ASN A 319 2.15 9.47 -9.54
N HIS A 320 1.78 10.02 -8.39
CA HIS A 320 2.04 9.41 -7.07
C HIS A 320 1.45 8.00 -6.90
N SER A 321 0.37 7.67 -7.60
CA SER A 321 -0.28 6.35 -7.53
C SER A 321 0.25 5.34 -8.56
N GLY A 322 1.19 5.72 -9.39
CA GLY A 322 1.67 4.93 -10.53
C GLY A 322 2.78 3.92 -10.22
N TYR A 323 3.33 3.91 -9.01
CA TYR A 323 4.46 3.04 -8.64
C TYR A 323 4.19 1.54 -8.81
N ILE A 324 2.95 1.10 -8.62
CA ILE A 324 2.53 -0.30 -8.84
C ILE A 324 1.85 -0.50 -10.21
N GLY A 325 2.11 0.41 -11.15
CA GLY A 325 1.55 0.39 -12.48
C GLY A 325 0.09 0.80 -12.58
N PHE A 326 -0.56 0.51 -13.70
CA PHE A 326 -1.98 0.75 -13.91
C PHE A 326 -2.60 -0.22 -14.91
N ARG A 327 -3.94 -0.35 -14.84
CA ARG A 327 -4.73 -1.15 -15.77
C ARG A 327 -5.38 -0.28 -16.84
N GLY A 328 -5.58 -0.86 -18.02
CA GLY A 328 -6.42 -0.28 -19.04
C GLY A 328 -7.90 -0.55 -18.81
N VAL A 329 -8.74 0.02 -19.68
CA VAL A 329 -10.21 -0.14 -19.64
C VAL A 329 -10.70 -1.59 -19.75
N ASN A 330 -9.87 -2.50 -20.26
CA ASN A 330 -10.15 -3.93 -20.38
C ASN A 330 -9.68 -4.75 -19.15
N GLY A 331 -9.31 -4.11 -18.04
CA GLY A 331 -8.80 -4.74 -16.84
C GLY A 331 -7.38 -5.32 -16.94
N LYS A 332 -6.76 -5.31 -18.12
CA LYS A 332 -5.39 -5.81 -18.32
C LYS A 332 -4.37 -4.78 -17.85
N LEU A 333 -3.27 -5.27 -17.29
CA LEU A 333 -2.13 -4.43 -16.95
C LEU A 333 -1.56 -3.77 -18.22
N LYS A 334 -1.38 -2.46 -18.19
CA LYS A 334 -0.78 -1.67 -19.28
C LYS A 334 0.62 -1.17 -18.98
N ASN A 335 0.93 -1.07 -17.70
CA ASN A 335 2.22 -0.67 -17.18
C ASN A 335 2.34 -1.22 -15.76
N ASP A 336 3.51 -1.66 -15.37
CA ASP A 336 3.85 -2.26 -14.07
C ASP A 336 4.49 -1.27 -13.08
N GLY A 337 4.65 -0.01 -13.50
CA GLY A 337 5.26 1.02 -12.66
C GLY A 337 6.72 0.68 -12.31
N ALA A 338 7.06 0.79 -11.04
CA ALA A 338 8.37 0.46 -10.51
C ALA A 338 8.51 -1.03 -10.07
N ILE A 339 7.52 -1.87 -10.33
CA ILE A 339 7.57 -3.30 -9.91
C ILE A 339 8.66 -4.06 -10.66
N ASN A 340 8.96 -3.72 -11.92
CA ASN A 340 10.09 -4.27 -12.66
C ASN A 340 11.42 -4.05 -11.94
N VAL A 341 11.64 -2.85 -11.38
CA VAL A 341 12.85 -2.52 -10.59
C VAL A 341 12.87 -3.34 -9.30
N ILE A 342 11.74 -3.44 -8.60
CA ILE A 342 11.62 -4.24 -7.38
C ILE A 342 11.95 -5.71 -7.65
N VAL A 343 11.40 -6.29 -8.72
CA VAL A 343 11.67 -7.68 -9.10
C VAL A 343 13.14 -7.88 -9.50
N ALA A 344 13.75 -6.92 -10.20
CA ALA A 344 15.17 -6.96 -10.51
C ALA A 344 16.03 -7.00 -9.22
N ASP A 345 15.71 -6.17 -8.22
CA ASP A 345 16.39 -6.19 -6.91
C ASP A 345 16.19 -7.53 -6.18
N TRP A 346 15.01 -8.16 -6.29
CA TRP A 346 14.76 -9.47 -5.70
C TRP A 346 15.51 -10.61 -6.37
N LYS A 347 15.61 -10.58 -7.71
CA LYS A 347 16.33 -11.60 -8.50
C LYS A 347 17.85 -11.53 -8.36
N THR A 348 18.42 -10.32 -8.18
CA THR A 348 19.88 -10.16 -8.08
C THR A 348 20.50 -10.65 -6.78
N LYS A 349 19.73 -10.75 -5.70
CA LYS A 349 20.22 -11.16 -4.38
C LYS A 349 19.83 -12.59 -3.96
N ASN A 350 19.15 -13.32 -4.82
CA ASN A 350 18.95 -14.76 -4.68
C ASN A 350 20.09 -15.58 -5.35
N ARG A 351 21.16 -14.93 -5.78
CA ARG A 351 22.41 -15.52 -6.26
C ARG A 351 23.49 -15.28 -5.19
#